data_ceedc507549733a6c9e7cadf08cb35de
#
_entry.id   ceedc507549733a6c9e7cadf08cb35de
#
_cell.length_a   1.000
_cell.length_b   1.000
_cell.length_c   1.000
_cell.angle_alpha   90.00
_cell.angle_beta   90.00
_cell.angle_gamma   90.00
#
_symmetry.space_group_name_H-M   'P 1'
#
loop_
_entity.id
_entity.type
_entity.pdbx_description
1 polymer ?
#
loop_
_entity_poly.entity_id
_entity_poly.type
_entity_poly.pdbx_seq_one_letter_code
_entity_poly.pdbx_strand_id
1 'polypeptide(L)'
;MENISEILRKHKLWLKDEDGGERAYLRCASLSGANLSGAYLSGAYLSGADLSGANLRGADLSGADLSEAYLSGADLSEAYLRCANLLGASLSGANLSGAYLSGAYLSGANLRCANLLGANLRGADLSGANLSGANLRSMASGNNSEILTVQTGEWIIVYTDDMMSIGCRQYSLSEWWSFNDEQIADMDKGALDFWRKWRPILRQIMGLTSDTHGTQAEQETGK
;
A
#
# COMPACT_ATOMS: atom_id res chain seq x y z
N MET A 1 -7.32 -0.33 -34.57
CA MET A 1 -7.07 0.29 -33.26
C MET A 1 -5.88 1.21 -33.40
N GLU A 2 -5.99 2.44 -32.91
CA GLU A 2 -4.88 3.38 -32.89
C GLU A 2 -3.73 2.78 -32.04
N ASN A 3 -2.47 2.96 -32.50
CA ASN A 3 -1.30 2.41 -31.81
C ASN A 3 -1.13 3.17 -30.50
N ILE A 4 -0.83 2.48 -29.40
CA ILE A 4 -0.60 3.06 -28.08
C ILE A 4 0.40 4.22 -28.12
N SER A 5 1.44 4.12 -28.93
CA SER A 5 2.45 5.18 -29.09
C SER A 5 1.84 6.49 -29.63
N GLU A 6 0.89 6.39 -30.55
CA GLU A 6 0.21 7.57 -31.10
C GLU A 6 -0.77 8.18 -30.09
N ILE A 7 -1.49 7.34 -29.34
CA ILE A 7 -2.36 7.80 -28.23
C ILE A 7 -1.52 8.57 -27.19
N LEU A 8 -0.38 8.03 -26.80
CA LEU A 8 0.51 8.68 -25.83
C LEU A 8 1.09 9.98 -26.38
N ARG A 9 1.43 10.04 -27.68
CA ARG A 9 1.91 11.24 -28.34
C ARG A 9 0.84 12.35 -28.31
N LYS A 10 -0.38 12.03 -28.72
CA LYS A 10 -1.51 12.96 -28.70
C LYS A 10 -1.84 13.41 -27.28
N HIS A 11 -1.83 12.49 -26.32
CA HIS A 11 -2.07 12.84 -24.93
C HIS A 11 -1.01 13.80 -24.37
N LYS A 12 0.25 13.61 -24.75
CA LYS A 12 1.33 14.54 -24.39
C LYS A 12 1.11 15.94 -24.94
N LEU A 13 0.59 16.07 -26.17
CA LEU A 13 0.19 17.36 -26.75
C LEU A 13 -0.99 17.95 -25.96
N TRP A 14 -1.98 17.11 -25.63
CA TRP A 14 -3.14 17.55 -24.83
C TRP A 14 -2.73 18.10 -23.46
N LEU A 15 -1.78 17.43 -22.77
CA LEU A 15 -1.26 17.90 -21.48
C LEU A 15 -0.58 19.28 -21.55
N LYS A 16 -0.14 19.69 -22.75
CA LYS A 16 0.52 20.97 -22.98
C LYS A 16 -0.38 22.00 -23.63
N ASP A 17 -1.65 21.67 -23.87
CA ASP A 17 -2.60 22.50 -24.63
C ASP A 17 -2.10 22.83 -26.04
N GLU A 18 -1.42 21.87 -26.70
CA GLU A 18 -0.88 22.01 -28.05
C GLU A 18 -1.85 21.44 -29.09
N ASP A 19 -1.80 22.02 -30.32
CA ASP A 19 -2.66 21.58 -31.43
C ASP A 19 -2.53 20.09 -31.75
N GLY A 20 -3.65 19.42 -32.02
CA GLY A 20 -3.72 18.00 -32.27
C GLY A 20 -3.58 17.15 -31.03
N GLY A 21 -3.59 17.76 -29.83
CA GLY A 21 -3.64 17.07 -28.55
C GLY A 21 -5.00 16.44 -28.31
N GLU A 22 -5.02 15.17 -27.89
CA GLU A 22 -6.22 14.43 -27.50
C GLU A 22 -5.96 13.72 -26.19
N ARG A 23 -6.90 13.82 -25.25
CA ARG A 23 -6.81 13.10 -23.98
C ARG A 23 -6.86 11.58 -24.21
N ALA A 24 -5.94 10.82 -23.62
CA ALA A 24 -5.88 9.38 -23.80
C ALA A 24 -7.17 8.71 -23.31
N TYR A 25 -7.86 8.03 -24.21
CA TYR A 25 -9.05 7.23 -23.96
C TYR A 25 -8.70 5.75 -24.11
N LEU A 26 -8.36 5.14 -22.99
CA LEU A 26 -7.85 3.76 -22.89
C LEU A 26 -8.77 2.85 -22.03
N ARG A 27 -10.06 3.22 -21.96
CA ARG A 27 -11.05 2.41 -21.23
C ARG A 27 -11.12 1.01 -21.80
N CYS A 28 -11.09 0.01 -20.93
CA CYS A 28 -11.10 -1.42 -21.29
C CYS A 28 -10.04 -1.81 -22.31
N ALA A 29 -8.97 -1.00 -22.48
CA ALA A 29 -7.88 -1.33 -23.40
C ALA A 29 -7.08 -2.54 -22.90
N SER A 30 -6.64 -3.40 -23.84
CA SER A 30 -5.74 -4.50 -23.54
C SER A 30 -4.29 -4.04 -23.61
N LEU A 31 -3.69 -3.81 -22.44
CA LEU A 31 -2.33 -3.28 -22.24
C LEU A 31 -1.50 -4.23 -21.35
N SER A 32 -1.91 -5.49 -21.23
CA SER A 32 -1.21 -6.49 -20.44
C SER A 32 0.23 -6.65 -20.92
N GLY A 33 1.19 -6.57 -19.98
CA GLY A 33 2.61 -6.62 -20.25
C GLY A 33 3.18 -5.42 -21.02
N ALA A 34 2.39 -4.39 -21.32
CA ALA A 34 2.86 -3.21 -22.06
C ALA A 34 3.97 -2.48 -21.32
N ASN A 35 4.94 -1.92 -22.07
CA ASN A 35 5.93 -1.03 -21.52
C ASN A 35 5.44 0.43 -21.60
N LEU A 36 5.03 0.95 -20.46
CA LEU A 36 4.54 2.32 -20.26
C LEU A 36 5.42 3.09 -19.25
N SER A 37 6.67 2.65 -19.07
CA SER A 37 7.58 3.28 -18.12
C SER A 37 7.82 4.76 -18.47
N GLY A 38 7.67 5.63 -17.47
CA GLY A 38 7.79 7.08 -17.63
C GLY A 38 6.73 7.72 -18.53
N ALA A 39 5.65 6.99 -18.90
CA ALA A 39 4.59 7.54 -19.74
C ALA A 39 3.85 8.70 -19.03
N TYR A 40 3.51 9.73 -19.80
CA TYR A 40 2.68 10.83 -19.34
C TYR A 40 1.21 10.47 -19.56
N LEU A 41 0.51 10.05 -18.49
CA LEU A 41 -0.89 9.61 -18.49
C LEU A 41 -1.74 10.37 -17.46
N SER A 42 -1.26 11.56 -17.05
CA SER A 42 -2.00 12.39 -16.10
C SER A 42 -3.40 12.70 -16.61
N GLY A 43 -4.39 12.38 -15.78
CA GLY A 43 -5.81 12.55 -16.13
C GLY A 43 -6.34 11.60 -17.21
N ALA A 44 -5.59 10.63 -17.71
CA ALA A 44 -6.07 9.68 -18.74
C ALA A 44 -7.26 8.84 -18.25
N TYR A 45 -8.07 8.34 -19.20
CA TYR A 45 -9.17 7.41 -18.94
C TYR A 45 -8.69 5.96 -19.15
N LEU A 46 -8.52 5.22 -18.08
CA LEU A 46 -8.02 3.84 -18.04
C LEU A 46 -8.99 2.89 -17.28
N SER A 47 -10.24 3.31 -17.07
CA SER A 47 -11.18 2.49 -16.31
C SER A 47 -11.40 1.14 -17.00
N GLY A 48 -11.32 0.05 -16.21
CA GLY A 48 -11.45 -1.33 -16.69
C GLY A 48 -10.33 -1.79 -17.63
N ALA A 49 -9.26 -1.01 -17.83
CA ALA A 49 -8.13 -1.42 -18.68
C ALA A 49 -7.39 -2.63 -18.09
N ASP A 50 -6.94 -3.55 -18.96
CA ASP A 50 -6.04 -4.64 -18.56
C ASP A 50 -4.59 -4.17 -18.68
N LEU A 51 -4.00 -3.89 -17.54
CA LEU A 51 -2.60 -3.49 -17.32
C LEU A 51 -1.83 -4.59 -16.55
N SER A 52 -2.34 -5.81 -16.54
CA SER A 52 -1.73 -6.92 -15.80
C SER A 52 -0.28 -7.13 -16.25
N GLY A 53 0.66 -7.13 -15.30
CA GLY A 53 2.09 -7.25 -15.57
C GLY A 53 2.71 -6.11 -16.39
N ALA A 54 2.00 -5.01 -16.64
CA ALA A 54 2.55 -3.86 -17.37
C ALA A 54 3.67 -3.17 -16.58
N ASN A 55 4.65 -2.62 -17.29
CA ASN A 55 5.68 -1.77 -16.70
C ASN A 55 5.22 -0.30 -16.75
N LEU A 56 4.85 0.24 -15.60
CA LEU A 56 4.41 1.62 -15.36
C LEU A 56 5.41 2.38 -14.46
N ARG A 57 6.64 1.88 -14.34
CA ARG A 57 7.65 2.49 -13.48
C ARG A 57 7.84 3.97 -13.81
N GLY A 58 7.71 4.83 -12.79
CA GLY A 58 7.86 6.27 -12.91
C GLY A 58 6.84 6.95 -13.83
N ALA A 59 5.78 6.26 -14.27
CA ALA A 59 4.73 6.87 -15.09
C ALA A 59 3.96 7.93 -14.30
N ASP A 60 3.54 8.99 -14.97
CA ASP A 60 2.64 9.99 -14.40
C ASP A 60 1.18 9.61 -14.69
N LEU A 61 0.50 9.13 -13.68
CA LEU A 61 -0.91 8.75 -13.64
C LEU A 61 -1.71 9.68 -12.71
N SER A 62 -1.19 10.86 -12.39
CA SER A 62 -1.85 11.79 -11.48
C SER A 62 -3.25 12.14 -11.98
N GLY A 63 -4.27 11.97 -11.13
CA GLY A 63 -5.68 12.21 -11.49
C GLY A 63 -6.24 11.31 -12.59
N ALA A 64 -5.53 10.28 -13.04
CA ALA A 64 -6.05 9.32 -14.03
C ALA A 64 -7.20 8.48 -13.43
N ASP A 65 -8.14 8.08 -14.30
CA ASP A 65 -9.21 7.15 -13.94
C ASP A 65 -8.78 5.70 -14.24
N LEU A 66 -8.43 4.99 -13.21
CA LEU A 66 -8.03 3.58 -13.18
C LEU A 66 -9.08 2.71 -12.45
N SER A 67 -10.32 3.21 -12.30
CA SER A 67 -11.36 2.45 -11.62
C SER A 67 -11.58 1.09 -12.28
N GLU A 68 -11.67 0.04 -11.46
CA GLU A 68 -11.85 -1.34 -11.91
C GLU A 68 -10.76 -1.87 -12.85
N ALA A 69 -9.64 -1.15 -13.00
CA ALA A 69 -8.53 -1.60 -13.85
C ALA A 69 -7.84 -2.85 -13.27
N TYR A 70 -7.32 -3.69 -14.16
CA TYR A 70 -6.55 -4.89 -13.82
C TYR A 70 -5.07 -4.53 -13.83
N LEU A 71 -4.45 -4.44 -12.65
CA LEU A 71 -3.05 -4.06 -12.43
C LEU A 71 -2.27 -5.17 -11.70
N SER A 72 -2.80 -6.40 -11.70
CA SER A 72 -2.17 -7.52 -10.99
C SER A 72 -0.75 -7.76 -11.52
N GLY A 73 0.24 -7.77 -10.60
CA GLY A 73 1.64 -7.94 -10.94
C GLY A 73 2.28 -6.80 -11.74
N ALA A 74 1.60 -5.69 -11.97
CA ALA A 74 2.18 -4.53 -12.65
C ALA A 74 3.31 -3.89 -11.85
N ASP A 75 4.30 -3.32 -12.53
CA ASP A 75 5.34 -2.50 -11.91
C ASP A 75 4.94 -1.01 -11.95
N LEU A 76 4.52 -0.50 -10.80
CA LEU A 76 4.16 0.89 -10.53
C LEU A 76 5.20 1.57 -9.62
N SER A 77 6.42 1.00 -9.54
CA SER A 77 7.47 1.58 -8.69
C SER A 77 7.76 3.03 -9.10
N GLU A 78 7.86 3.89 -8.10
CA GLU A 78 8.12 5.34 -8.29
C GLU A 78 7.05 6.07 -9.14
N ALA A 79 5.90 5.44 -9.47
CA ALA A 79 4.85 6.07 -10.26
C ALA A 79 4.13 7.19 -9.50
N TYR A 80 3.67 8.20 -10.23
CA TYR A 80 2.90 9.31 -9.70
C TYR A 80 1.40 8.99 -9.84
N LEU A 81 0.73 8.71 -8.72
CA LEU A 81 -0.68 8.33 -8.63
C LEU A 81 -1.48 9.32 -7.75
N ARG A 82 -1.01 10.55 -7.62
CA ARG A 82 -1.68 11.56 -6.80
C ARG A 82 -3.10 11.80 -7.30
N CYS A 83 -4.07 11.69 -6.38
CA CYS A 83 -5.50 11.87 -6.69
C CYS A 83 -6.01 10.95 -7.82
N ALA A 84 -5.29 9.87 -8.17
CA ALA A 84 -5.78 8.89 -9.14
C ALA A 84 -6.99 8.13 -8.59
N ASN A 85 -7.93 7.79 -9.46
CA ASN A 85 -9.08 6.95 -9.11
C ASN A 85 -8.72 5.47 -9.36
N LEU A 86 -8.55 4.72 -8.30
CA LEU A 86 -8.26 3.27 -8.27
C LEU A 86 -9.40 2.48 -7.61
N LEU A 87 -10.63 3.05 -7.59
CA LEU A 87 -11.81 2.41 -7.01
C LEU A 87 -11.98 0.99 -7.56
N GLY A 88 -11.99 -0.01 -6.68
CA GLY A 88 -12.19 -1.41 -7.07
C GLY A 88 -11.09 -2.01 -7.95
N ALA A 89 -9.97 -1.32 -8.18
CA ALA A 89 -8.87 -1.81 -9.02
C ALA A 89 -8.21 -3.07 -8.43
N SER A 90 -7.74 -3.97 -9.30
CA SER A 90 -7.01 -5.18 -8.90
C SER A 90 -5.50 -4.94 -8.96
N LEU A 91 -4.87 -4.72 -7.81
CA LEU A 91 -3.43 -4.46 -7.63
C LEU A 91 -2.70 -5.64 -6.95
N SER A 92 -3.30 -6.84 -7.01
CA SER A 92 -2.72 -8.01 -6.33
C SER A 92 -1.30 -8.29 -6.84
N GLY A 93 -0.33 -8.35 -5.92
CA GLY A 93 1.08 -8.57 -6.24
C GLY A 93 1.76 -7.44 -7.02
N ALA A 94 1.11 -6.29 -7.22
CA ALA A 94 1.72 -5.15 -7.89
C ALA A 94 2.90 -4.57 -7.08
N ASN A 95 3.88 -4.04 -7.79
CA ASN A 95 5.00 -3.31 -7.18
C ASN A 95 4.70 -1.81 -7.16
N LEU A 96 4.39 -1.27 -5.99
CA LEU A 96 4.11 0.14 -5.72
C LEU A 96 5.23 0.80 -4.90
N SER A 97 6.44 0.19 -4.88
CA SER A 97 7.53 0.72 -4.05
C SER A 97 7.90 2.14 -4.46
N GLY A 98 7.94 3.04 -3.48
CA GLY A 98 8.22 4.47 -3.70
C GLY A 98 7.14 5.23 -4.46
N ALA A 99 5.98 4.63 -4.75
CA ALA A 99 4.90 5.31 -5.48
C ALA A 99 4.28 6.46 -4.68
N TYR A 100 3.83 7.49 -5.40
CA TYR A 100 3.20 8.69 -4.83
C TYR A 100 1.68 8.59 -4.96
N LEU A 101 1.01 8.05 -3.92
CA LEU A 101 -0.43 7.79 -3.86
C LEU A 101 -1.21 8.82 -3.03
N SER A 102 -0.62 9.98 -2.75
CA SER A 102 -1.30 10.96 -1.89
C SER A 102 -2.64 11.41 -2.47
N GLY A 103 -3.70 11.28 -1.65
CA GLY A 103 -5.07 11.60 -2.03
C GLY A 103 -5.68 10.66 -3.08
N ALA A 104 -5.07 9.51 -3.39
CA ALA A 104 -5.63 8.53 -4.32
C ALA A 104 -6.89 7.86 -3.73
N TYR A 105 -7.82 7.48 -4.60
CA TYR A 105 -9.04 6.76 -4.23
C TYR A 105 -8.84 5.26 -4.48
N LEU A 106 -8.61 4.50 -3.40
CA LEU A 106 -8.34 3.06 -3.40
C LEU A 106 -9.48 2.25 -2.75
N SER A 107 -10.65 2.87 -2.57
CA SER A 107 -11.77 2.20 -1.93
C SER A 107 -12.12 0.89 -2.65
N GLY A 108 -12.22 -0.21 -1.89
CA GLY A 108 -12.47 -1.55 -2.41
C GLY A 108 -11.37 -2.14 -3.29
N ALA A 109 -10.22 -1.50 -3.44
CA ALA A 109 -9.10 -2.02 -4.24
C ALA A 109 -8.51 -3.30 -3.64
N ASN A 110 -8.07 -4.22 -4.50
CA ASN A 110 -7.36 -5.43 -4.07
C ASN A 110 -5.85 -5.22 -4.11
N LEU A 111 -5.24 -4.96 -2.96
CA LEU A 111 -3.79 -4.76 -2.76
C LEU A 111 -3.11 -5.99 -2.15
N ARG A 112 -3.75 -7.16 -2.23
CA ARG A 112 -3.20 -8.39 -1.66
C ARG A 112 -1.78 -8.65 -2.18
N CYS A 113 -0.84 -8.89 -1.26
CA CYS A 113 0.58 -9.13 -1.57
C CYS A 113 1.26 -8.01 -2.37
N ALA A 114 0.69 -6.82 -2.47
CA ALA A 114 1.32 -5.67 -3.13
C ALA A 114 2.55 -5.19 -2.34
N ASN A 115 3.55 -4.71 -3.06
CA ASN A 115 4.73 -4.10 -2.45
C ASN A 115 4.55 -2.59 -2.33
N LEU A 116 4.31 -2.07 -1.14
CA LEU A 116 4.13 -0.65 -0.83
C LEU A 116 5.35 -0.04 -0.11
N LEU A 117 6.53 -0.69 -0.22
CA LEU A 117 7.77 -0.23 0.42
C LEU A 117 8.04 1.24 0.05
N GLY A 118 8.09 2.13 1.04
CA GLY A 118 8.39 3.56 0.83
C GLY A 118 7.29 4.35 0.10
N ALA A 119 6.12 3.76 -0.18
CA ALA A 119 5.00 4.47 -0.82
C ALA A 119 4.45 5.59 0.07
N ASN A 120 3.94 6.66 -0.55
CA ASN A 120 3.28 7.76 0.12
C ASN A 120 1.76 7.69 -0.08
N LEU A 121 1.03 7.28 0.95
CA LEU A 121 -0.44 7.13 0.96
C LEU A 121 -1.16 8.28 1.70
N ARG A 122 -0.50 9.40 1.96
CA ARG A 122 -1.08 10.48 2.75
C ARG A 122 -2.42 10.95 2.17
N GLY A 123 -3.50 10.82 2.97
CA GLY A 123 -4.85 11.21 2.57
C GLY A 123 -5.47 10.35 1.47
N ALA A 124 -4.89 9.17 1.18
CA ALA A 124 -5.53 8.19 0.29
C ALA A 124 -6.75 7.55 0.99
N ASP A 125 -7.79 7.27 0.23
CA ASP A 125 -8.96 6.52 0.69
C ASP A 125 -8.75 5.02 0.39
N LEU A 126 -8.61 4.21 1.43
CA LEU A 126 -8.43 2.76 1.38
C LEU A 126 -9.65 2.01 1.95
N SER A 127 -10.80 2.69 2.10
CA SER A 127 -12.02 2.09 2.66
C SER A 127 -12.36 0.76 1.98
N GLY A 128 -12.39 -0.33 2.73
CA GLY A 128 -12.68 -1.67 2.21
C GLY A 128 -11.61 -2.25 1.28
N ALA A 129 -10.42 -1.65 1.17
CA ALA A 129 -9.32 -2.23 0.41
C ALA A 129 -8.76 -3.48 1.09
N ASN A 130 -8.35 -4.47 0.28
CA ASN A 130 -7.71 -5.69 0.78
C ASN A 130 -6.19 -5.55 0.75
N LEU A 131 -5.57 -5.39 1.90
CA LEU A 131 -4.12 -5.25 2.10
C LEU A 131 -3.45 -6.54 2.60
N SER A 132 -4.15 -7.68 2.61
CA SER A 132 -3.62 -8.95 3.14
C SER A 132 -2.28 -9.31 2.51
N GLY A 133 -1.24 -9.48 3.35
CA GLY A 133 0.12 -9.80 2.92
C GLY A 133 0.84 -8.69 2.16
N ALA A 134 0.30 -7.48 2.11
CA ALA A 134 1.00 -6.33 1.51
C ALA A 134 2.27 -5.97 2.30
N ASN A 135 3.32 -5.58 1.59
CA ASN A 135 4.55 -5.10 2.22
C ASN A 135 4.44 -3.61 2.52
N LEU A 136 4.26 -3.27 3.80
CA LEU A 136 4.08 -1.90 4.31
C LEU A 136 5.35 -1.30 4.92
N ARG A 137 6.50 -1.95 4.75
CA ARG A 137 7.76 -1.51 5.38
C ARG A 137 8.16 -0.13 4.91
N SER A 138 8.76 0.64 5.82
CA SER A 138 9.34 1.96 5.52
C SER A 138 8.40 2.86 4.70
N MET A 139 7.09 2.74 4.89
CA MET A 139 6.15 3.66 4.27
C MET A 139 6.47 5.09 4.70
N ALA A 140 6.51 5.99 3.75
CA ALA A 140 6.77 7.41 4.02
C ALA A 140 5.64 8.02 4.86
N SER A 141 4.40 7.60 4.62
CA SER A 141 3.23 7.92 5.45
C SER A 141 2.06 6.99 5.11
N GLY A 142 1.33 6.54 6.14
CA GLY A 142 0.01 5.93 5.98
C GLY A 142 -1.05 6.98 5.68
N ASN A 143 -2.27 6.53 5.44
CA ASN A 143 -3.41 7.41 5.19
C ASN A 143 -4.07 7.94 6.48
N ASN A 144 -3.63 7.45 7.64
CA ASN A 144 -4.15 7.76 9.00
C ASN A 144 -5.60 7.28 9.26
N SER A 145 -6.10 6.35 8.46
CA SER A 145 -7.38 5.68 8.72
C SER A 145 -7.24 4.16 8.68
N GLU A 146 -6.97 3.57 7.53
CA GLU A 146 -6.81 2.13 7.35
C GLU A 146 -5.34 1.67 7.48
N ILE A 147 -4.39 2.58 7.19
CA ILE A 147 -2.96 2.33 7.43
C ILE A 147 -2.46 3.38 8.42
N LEU A 148 -2.22 2.94 9.63
CA LEU A 148 -1.78 3.78 10.73
C LEU A 148 -0.27 3.68 10.94
N THR A 149 0.33 4.80 11.33
CA THR A 149 1.77 4.90 11.55
C THR A 149 2.07 5.48 12.92
N VAL A 150 2.91 4.81 13.69
CA VAL A 150 3.42 5.30 14.97
C VAL A 150 4.92 5.51 14.86
N GLN A 151 5.36 6.75 15.06
CA GLN A 151 6.78 7.09 15.09
C GLN A 151 7.28 7.07 16.54
N THR A 152 8.25 6.19 16.83
CA THR A 152 8.73 5.95 18.19
C THR A 152 10.07 6.60 18.50
N GLY A 153 10.71 7.22 17.50
CA GLY A 153 12.08 7.78 17.58
C GLY A 153 13.17 6.75 17.24
N GLU A 154 12.95 5.48 17.50
CA GLU A 154 13.88 4.40 17.17
C GLU A 154 13.44 3.67 15.91
N TRP A 155 12.19 3.21 15.89
CA TRP A 155 11.60 2.49 14.77
C TRP A 155 10.23 3.06 14.40
N ILE A 156 9.90 2.96 13.10
CA ILE A 156 8.57 3.27 12.60
C ILE A 156 7.72 1.99 12.71
N ILE A 157 6.53 2.12 13.28
CA ILE A 157 5.51 1.08 13.32
C ILE A 157 4.44 1.46 12.31
N VAL A 158 4.13 0.56 11.39
CA VAL A 158 3.04 0.70 10.42
C VAL A 158 2.10 -0.48 10.60
N TYR A 159 0.80 -0.24 10.73
CA TYR A 159 -0.15 -1.33 10.93
C TYR A 159 -1.49 -1.06 10.23
N THR A 160 -2.17 -2.17 9.95
CA THR A 160 -3.56 -2.25 9.48
C THR A 160 -4.35 -3.11 10.47
N ASP A 161 -5.59 -3.45 10.14
CA ASP A 161 -6.42 -4.32 10.98
C ASP A 161 -5.86 -5.75 11.14
N ASP A 162 -5.01 -6.21 10.23
CA ASP A 162 -4.50 -7.59 10.18
C ASP A 162 -2.98 -7.72 10.23
N MET A 163 -2.24 -6.68 9.83
CA MET A 163 -0.78 -6.72 9.68
C MET A 163 -0.10 -5.60 10.46
N MET A 164 1.12 -5.86 10.94
CA MET A 164 1.97 -4.83 11.55
C MET A 164 3.42 -4.99 11.11
N SER A 165 4.06 -3.88 10.78
CA SER A 165 5.51 -3.77 10.57
C SER A 165 6.14 -2.97 11.70
N ILE A 166 7.25 -3.47 12.25
CA ILE A 166 8.10 -2.74 13.18
C ILE A 166 9.51 -2.75 12.60
N GLY A 167 10.01 -1.58 12.21
CA GLY A 167 11.27 -1.47 11.48
C GLY A 167 11.25 -2.32 10.19
N CYS A 168 12.18 -3.28 10.06
CA CYS A 168 12.26 -4.18 8.90
C CYS A 168 11.46 -5.48 9.04
N ARG A 169 10.79 -5.72 10.15
CA ARG A 169 10.01 -6.95 10.42
C ARG A 169 8.54 -6.71 10.16
N GLN A 170 7.90 -7.64 9.47
CA GLN A 170 6.47 -7.60 9.18
C GLN A 170 5.87 -8.97 9.44
N TYR A 171 4.79 -8.99 10.24
CA TYR A 171 4.01 -10.17 10.58
C TYR A 171 2.54 -9.78 10.71
N SER A 172 1.64 -10.77 10.73
CA SER A 172 0.25 -10.52 11.12
C SER A 172 0.15 -10.04 12.57
N LEU A 173 -0.92 -9.35 12.92
CA LEU A 173 -1.15 -8.94 14.31
C LEU A 173 -1.18 -10.16 15.24
N SER A 174 -1.82 -11.26 14.83
CA SER A 174 -1.87 -12.49 15.62
C SER A 174 -0.48 -13.08 15.90
N GLU A 175 0.42 -13.07 14.92
CA GLU A 175 1.81 -13.49 15.11
C GLU A 175 2.56 -12.57 16.06
N TRP A 176 2.47 -11.23 15.87
CA TRP A 176 3.11 -10.27 16.78
C TRP A 176 2.70 -10.46 18.23
N TRP A 177 1.41 -10.71 18.48
CA TRP A 177 0.92 -10.91 19.86
C TRP A 177 1.25 -12.29 20.42
N SER A 178 1.57 -13.28 19.58
CA SER A 178 1.97 -14.62 20.00
C SER A 178 3.46 -14.76 20.36
N PHE A 179 4.33 -13.85 19.89
CA PHE A 179 5.77 -13.94 20.14
C PHE A 179 6.10 -13.85 21.62
N ASN A 180 6.96 -14.76 22.07
CA ASN A 180 7.58 -14.72 23.39
C ASN A 180 8.82 -13.81 23.40
N ASP A 181 9.37 -13.56 24.57
CA ASP A 181 10.51 -12.66 24.77
C ASP A 181 11.77 -13.13 24.00
N GLU A 182 12.02 -14.42 23.90
CA GLU A 182 13.17 -15.00 23.20
C GLU A 182 13.06 -14.76 21.69
N GLN A 183 11.90 -15.04 21.10
CA GLN A 183 11.64 -14.78 19.68
C GLN A 183 11.77 -13.29 19.32
N ILE A 184 11.34 -12.40 20.20
CA ILE A 184 11.52 -10.95 20.00
C ILE A 184 12.99 -10.55 20.12
N ALA A 185 13.72 -11.08 21.12
CA ALA A 185 15.14 -10.76 21.31
C ALA A 185 16.00 -11.17 20.12
N ASP A 186 15.64 -12.24 19.41
CA ASP A 186 16.35 -12.73 18.22
C ASP A 186 16.08 -11.89 16.95
N MET A 187 15.08 -11.01 16.97
CA MET A 187 14.74 -10.21 15.79
C MET A 187 15.76 -9.12 15.49
N ASP A 188 16.21 -8.40 16.51
CA ASP A 188 17.19 -7.31 16.40
C ASP A 188 17.75 -6.94 17.78
N LYS A 189 18.92 -6.27 17.79
CA LYS A 189 19.50 -5.72 19.02
C LYS A 189 18.58 -4.62 19.58
N GLY A 190 18.12 -4.80 20.81
CA GLY A 190 17.19 -3.87 21.48
C GLY A 190 15.72 -4.13 21.17
N ALA A 191 15.38 -5.12 20.33
CA ALA A 191 13.99 -5.43 19.98
C ALA A 191 13.13 -5.78 21.20
N LEU A 192 13.69 -6.50 22.17
CA LEU A 192 12.97 -6.91 23.38
C LEU A 192 12.60 -5.71 24.26
N ASP A 193 13.55 -4.79 24.51
CA ASP A 193 13.30 -3.59 25.32
C ASP A 193 12.28 -2.69 24.64
N PHE A 194 12.41 -2.52 23.32
CA PHE A 194 11.46 -1.80 22.51
C PHE A 194 10.05 -2.43 22.62
N TRP A 195 9.94 -3.76 22.41
CA TRP A 195 8.68 -4.47 22.44
C TRP A 195 7.99 -4.39 23.80
N ARG A 196 8.74 -4.61 24.90
CA ARG A 196 8.21 -4.49 26.26
C ARG A 196 7.66 -3.11 26.56
N LYS A 197 8.32 -2.06 26.05
CA LYS A 197 7.87 -0.67 26.19
C LYS A 197 6.62 -0.37 25.37
N TRP A 198 6.59 -0.82 24.10
CA TRP A 198 5.58 -0.40 23.14
C TRP A 198 4.40 -1.35 23.05
N ARG A 199 4.54 -2.62 23.33
CA ARG A 199 3.45 -3.62 23.27
C ARG A 199 2.17 -3.18 24.01
N PRO A 200 2.19 -2.72 25.27
CA PRO A 200 0.99 -2.25 25.96
C PRO A 200 0.38 -1.00 25.33
N ILE A 201 1.22 -0.06 24.86
CA ILE A 201 0.79 1.17 24.19
C ILE A 201 0.11 0.83 22.86
N LEU A 202 0.70 -0.04 22.07
CA LEU A 202 0.13 -0.48 20.79
C LEU A 202 -1.21 -1.18 20.96
N ARG A 203 -1.35 -2.05 21.98
CA ARG A 203 -2.63 -2.68 22.31
C ARG A 203 -3.71 -1.63 22.60
N GLN A 204 -3.38 -0.59 23.35
CA GLN A 204 -4.31 0.48 23.67
C GLN A 204 -4.67 1.29 22.42
N ILE A 205 -3.70 1.66 21.58
CA ILE A 205 -3.93 2.42 20.34
C ILE A 205 -4.80 1.63 19.37
N MET A 206 -4.59 0.30 19.27
CA MET A 206 -5.34 -0.60 18.40
C MET A 206 -6.70 -1.02 18.98
N GLY A 207 -7.09 -0.51 20.17
CA GLY A 207 -8.35 -0.88 20.81
C GLY A 207 -8.41 -2.33 21.31
N LEU A 208 -7.26 -3.01 21.39
CA LEU A 208 -7.16 -4.37 21.89
C LEU A 208 -7.17 -4.32 23.42
N THR A 209 -8.29 -4.73 24.04
CA THR A 209 -8.41 -4.79 25.49
C THR A 209 -7.40 -5.76 26.11
N SER A 210 -6.90 -5.41 27.29
CA SER A 210 -5.89 -6.15 28.07
C SER A 210 -6.21 -7.65 28.16
N ASP A 211 -5.14 -8.46 28.06
CA ASP A 211 -5.19 -9.91 28.28
C ASP A 211 -5.90 -10.25 29.59
N THR A 212 -7.10 -10.82 29.52
CA THR A 212 -7.65 -11.63 30.59
C THR A 212 -7.16 -13.07 30.41
N HIS A 213 -5.84 -13.26 30.45
CA HIS A 213 -5.29 -14.60 30.58
C HIS A 213 -4.17 -14.61 31.63
N GLY A 214 -4.62 -15.04 32.83
CA GLY A 214 -3.89 -15.99 33.63
C GLY A 214 -2.79 -15.47 34.52
N THR A 215 -3.13 -14.79 35.60
CA THR A 215 -2.49 -15.16 36.89
C THR A 215 -3.43 -16.11 37.59
N GLN A 216 -3.33 -17.41 37.31
CA GLN A 216 -3.73 -18.41 38.30
C GLN A 216 -2.66 -18.33 39.36
N ALA A 217 -3.00 -17.64 40.45
CA ALA A 217 -2.28 -17.70 41.69
C ALA A 217 -2.18 -19.19 42.11
N GLU A 218 -0.95 -19.66 42.32
CA GLU A 218 -0.67 -20.83 43.11
C GLU A 218 -1.29 -20.58 44.50
N GLN A 219 -2.44 -21.19 44.73
CA GLN A 219 -2.91 -21.36 46.10
C GLN A 219 -2.07 -22.45 46.72
N GLU A 220 -1.11 -22.04 47.53
CA GLU A 220 -0.52 -22.85 48.57
C GLU A 220 -1.63 -23.49 49.40
N THR A 221 -1.82 -24.79 49.27
CA THR A 221 -2.46 -25.58 50.31
C THR A 221 -1.44 -25.96 51.34
N GLY A 222 -1.32 -25.13 52.35
CA GLY A 222 -0.73 -25.53 53.59
C GLY A 222 -1.72 -26.42 54.39
N LYS A 223 -1.37 -27.66 54.56
CA LYS A 223 -1.53 -28.42 55.82
C LYS A 223 -0.76 -29.72 55.72
#